data_0d44c69d337dafac8910648d1ede4237
#
_entry.id   0d44c69d337dafac8910648d1ede4237
#
_cell.length_a   1.000
_cell.length_b   1.000
_cell.length_c   1.000
_cell.angle_alpha   90.00
_cell.angle_beta   90.00
_cell.angle_gamma   90.00
#
_symmetry.space_group_name_H-M   'P 1'
#
loop_
_entity.id
_entity.type
_entity.pdbx_description
1 polymer ?
#
loop_
_entity_poly.entity_id
_entity_poly.type
_entity_poly.pdbx_seq_one_letter_code
_entity_poly.pdbx_strand_id
1 'polypeptide(L)'
;ANAGTRTSAINAATVALIDAGIEMRDVVASIAAGKVEDQVILDLFQDEDNFGQADLPIAMMPRTGEITLVQMDGDMTAAEIKKAIDMCEKACLKIAKVQRKAIIDEYKNNEVKNNE
;
A
#
# COMPACT_ATOMS: atom_id res chain seq x y z
N ALA A 1 -4.39 2.24 -12.85
CA ALA A 1 -3.65 3.24 -12.05
C ALA A 1 -2.75 4.05 -12.96
N ASN A 2 -2.67 5.38 -12.74
CA ASN A 2 -1.75 6.24 -13.49
C ASN A 2 -0.29 6.00 -13.10
N ALA A 3 -0.07 5.77 -11.81
CA ALA A 3 1.23 5.43 -11.24
C ALA A 3 1.00 4.47 -10.07
N GLY A 4 2.08 3.93 -9.53
CA GLY A 4 1.97 3.03 -8.38
C GLY A 4 1.24 1.73 -8.68
N THR A 5 1.33 1.21 -9.89
CA THR A 5 0.63 -0.03 -10.31
C THR A 5 0.97 -1.21 -9.41
N ARG A 6 2.22 -1.33 -8.98
CA ARG A 6 2.66 -2.42 -8.09
C ARG A 6 2.00 -2.33 -6.73
N THR A 7 1.91 -1.13 -6.16
CA THR A 7 1.30 -0.92 -4.84
C THR A 7 -0.20 -1.18 -4.88
N SER A 8 -0.87 -0.72 -5.92
CA SER A 8 -2.30 -1.00 -6.14
C SER A 8 -2.56 -2.49 -6.32
N ALA A 9 -1.70 -3.18 -7.07
CA ALA A 9 -1.80 -4.62 -7.28
C ALA A 9 -1.62 -5.40 -5.98
N ILE A 10 -0.66 -5.03 -5.13
CA ILE A 10 -0.43 -5.67 -3.82
C ILE A 10 -1.64 -5.47 -2.91
N ASN A 11 -2.20 -4.27 -2.84
CA ASN A 11 -3.38 -3.98 -2.03
C ASN A 11 -4.60 -4.81 -2.48
N ALA A 12 -4.83 -4.88 -3.77
CA ALA A 12 -5.92 -5.66 -4.35
C ALA A 12 -5.72 -7.17 -4.18
N ALA A 13 -4.50 -7.66 -4.41
CA ALA A 13 -4.16 -9.07 -4.25
C ALA A 13 -4.36 -9.54 -2.80
N THR A 14 -4.00 -8.72 -1.82
CA THR A 14 -4.22 -9.04 -0.40
C THR A 14 -5.70 -9.29 -0.11
N VAL A 15 -6.58 -8.40 -0.55
CA VAL A 15 -8.03 -8.54 -0.36
C VAL A 15 -8.54 -9.78 -1.09
N ALA A 16 -8.11 -9.99 -2.33
CA ALA A 16 -8.54 -11.12 -3.14
C ALA A 16 -8.13 -12.47 -2.54
N LEU A 17 -6.92 -12.59 -2.03
CA LEU A 17 -6.43 -13.82 -1.40
C LEU A 17 -7.20 -14.16 -0.13
N ILE A 18 -7.47 -13.16 0.70
CA ILE A 18 -8.26 -13.34 1.94
C ILE A 18 -9.70 -13.72 1.59
N ASP A 19 -10.30 -13.04 0.64
CA ASP A 19 -11.66 -13.33 0.17
C ASP A 19 -11.76 -14.75 -0.39
N ALA A 20 -10.71 -15.24 -1.04
CA ALA A 20 -10.63 -16.61 -1.55
C ALA A 20 -10.40 -17.68 -0.45
N GLY A 21 -10.28 -17.28 0.81
CA GLY A 21 -10.09 -18.19 1.93
C GLY A 21 -8.66 -18.68 2.14
N ILE A 22 -7.68 -18.01 1.55
CA ILE A 22 -6.28 -18.36 1.73
C ILE A 22 -5.78 -17.76 3.04
N GLU A 23 -5.22 -18.60 3.90
CA GLU A 23 -4.64 -18.13 5.17
C GLU A 23 -3.45 -17.21 4.94
N MET A 24 -3.46 -16.08 5.64
CA MET A 24 -2.37 -15.11 5.63
C MET A 24 -2.04 -14.70 7.06
N ARG A 25 -0.77 -14.39 7.32
CA ARG A 25 -0.35 -13.90 8.65
C ARG A 25 -1.06 -12.61 9.03
N ASP A 26 -1.22 -11.72 8.08
CA ASP A 26 -1.94 -10.45 8.22
C ASP A 26 -2.19 -9.84 6.85
N VAL A 27 -2.91 -8.73 6.82
CA VAL A 27 -3.04 -7.93 5.60
C VAL A 27 -1.69 -7.29 5.26
N VAL A 28 -1.42 -7.21 3.97
CA VAL A 28 -0.26 -6.49 3.44
C VAL A 28 -0.79 -5.24 2.76
N ALA A 29 -0.38 -4.09 3.25
CA ALA A 29 -0.71 -2.79 2.66
C ALA A 29 0.51 -2.23 1.94
N SER A 30 0.29 -1.53 0.86
CA SER A 30 1.37 -1.00 0.05
C SER A 30 1.05 0.42 -0.43
N ILE A 31 2.07 1.26 -0.46
CA ILE A 31 1.99 2.61 -0.99
C ILE A 31 3.36 3.03 -1.51
N ALA A 32 3.39 3.99 -2.42
CA ALA A 32 4.63 4.56 -2.91
C ALA A 32 4.83 5.95 -2.33
N ALA A 33 6.01 6.21 -1.81
CA ALA A 33 6.51 7.56 -1.57
C ALA A 33 7.43 7.95 -2.71
N GLY A 34 7.65 9.23 -2.88
CA GLY A 34 8.57 9.72 -3.88
C GLY A 34 9.14 11.06 -3.50
N LYS A 35 10.04 11.55 -4.33
CA LYS A 35 10.68 12.85 -4.16
C LYS A 35 10.44 13.67 -5.42
N VAL A 36 9.74 14.78 -5.25
CA VAL A 36 9.43 15.73 -6.33
C VAL A 36 9.81 17.13 -5.83
N GLU A 37 10.62 17.84 -6.59
CA GLU A 37 11.09 19.18 -6.22
C GLU A 37 11.68 19.24 -4.80
N ASP A 38 12.52 18.25 -4.48
CA ASP A 38 13.16 18.09 -3.17
C ASP A 38 12.21 17.86 -1.98
N GLN A 39 10.94 17.54 -2.25
CA GLN A 39 9.95 17.19 -1.23
C GLN A 39 9.57 15.73 -1.31
N VAL A 40 9.45 15.09 -0.14
CA VAL A 40 8.93 13.71 -0.03
C VAL A 40 7.41 13.77 -0.05
N ILE A 41 6.80 13.04 -0.98
CA ILE A 41 5.34 12.96 -1.14
C ILE A 41 4.90 11.50 -1.19
N LEU A 42 3.60 11.27 -0.95
CA LEU A 42 2.97 9.95 -1.06
C LEU A 42 2.09 9.86 -2.30
N ASP A 43 1.93 8.63 -2.80
CA ASP A 43 0.93 8.27 -3.80
C ASP A 43 1.08 9.07 -5.09
N LEU A 44 2.23 8.90 -5.73
CA LEU A 44 2.61 9.63 -6.94
C LEU A 44 1.61 9.45 -8.08
N PHE A 45 1.19 10.55 -8.71
CA PHE A 45 0.52 10.51 -10.00
C PHE A 45 1.52 10.22 -11.13
N GLN A 46 1.02 9.85 -12.29
CA GLN A 46 1.87 9.50 -13.43
C GLN A 46 2.84 10.63 -13.83
N ASP A 47 2.36 11.86 -13.86
CA ASP A 47 3.20 13.01 -14.20
C ASP A 47 4.31 13.22 -13.17
N GLU A 48 4.00 13.06 -11.89
CA GLU A 48 4.96 13.13 -10.79
C GLU A 48 5.98 11.99 -10.86
N ASP A 49 5.53 10.78 -11.21
CA ASP A 49 6.40 9.62 -11.39
C ASP A 49 7.38 9.83 -12.55
N ASN A 50 6.91 10.41 -13.66
CA ASN A 50 7.73 10.67 -14.83
C ASN A 50 8.77 11.80 -14.60
N PHE A 51 8.43 12.80 -13.80
CA PHE A 51 9.28 13.97 -13.52
C PHE A 51 9.85 13.97 -12.11
N GLY A 52 9.52 12.94 -11.32
CA GLY A 52 10.02 12.82 -9.95
C GLY A 52 11.49 12.45 -9.90
N GLN A 53 12.16 12.88 -8.83
CA GLN A 53 13.57 12.57 -8.57
C GLN A 53 13.78 11.16 -8.04
N ALA A 54 12.77 10.59 -7.37
CA ALA A 54 12.83 9.25 -6.80
C ALA A 54 11.44 8.65 -6.60
N ASP A 55 11.37 7.33 -6.63
CA ASP A 55 10.18 6.55 -6.35
C ASP A 55 10.55 5.44 -5.36
N LEU A 56 9.77 5.31 -4.28
CA LEU A 56 10.02 4.36 -3.20
C LEU A 56 8.72 3.60 -2.87
N PRO A 57 8.37 2.55 -3.63
CA PRO A 57 7.26 1.70 -3.25
C PRO A 57 7.61 0.83 -2.04
N ILE A 58 6.71 0.76 -1.08
CA ILE A 58 6.84 -0.02 0.16
C ILE A 58 5.61 -0.88 0.34
N ALA A 59 5.79 -2.14 0.72
CA ALA A 59 4.73 -3.01 1.21
C ALA A 59 5.09 -3.46 2.63
N MET A 60 4.09 -3.49 3.51
CA MET A 60 4.31 -3.87 4.90
C MET A 60 3.07 -4.50 5.52
N MET A 61 3.28 -5.21 6.61
CA MET A 61 2.20 -5.65 7.49
C MET A 61 2.04 -4.59 8.60
N PRO A 62 0.99 -3.74 8.53
CA PRO A 62 0.93 -2.57 9.43
C PRO A 62 0.81 -2.91 10.91
N ARG A 63 0.21 -4.06 11.23
CA ARG A 63 0.02 -4.46 12.62
C ARG A 63 1.34 -4.72 13.35
N THR A 64 2.31 -5.31 12.68
CA THR A 64 3.63 -5.65 13.26
C THR A 64 4.72 -4.66 12.88
N GLY A 65 4.48 -3.86 11.84
CA GLY A 65 5.49 -2.97 11.28
C GLY A 65 6.51 -3.67 10.38
N GLU A 66 6.32 -4.97 10.12
CA GLU A 66 7.24 -5.71 9.24
C GLU A 66 7.12 -5.22 7.80
N ILE A 67 8.26 -4.82 7.23
CA ILE A 67 8.34 -4.41 5.83
C ILE A 67 8.60 -5.66 4.99
N THR A 68 7.72 -5.92 4.02
CA THR A 68 7.80 -7.10 3.16
C THR A 68 8.42 -6.80 1.80
N LEU A 69 8.35 -5.55 1.38
CA LEU A 69 8.93 -5.10 0.11
C LEU A 69 9.36 -3.64 0.23
N VAL A 70 10.58 -3.36 -0.19
CA VAL A 70 11.08 -1.99 -0.43
C VAL A 70 11.79 -1.99 -1.77
N GLN A 71 11.40 -1.09 -2.64
CA GLN A 71 12.13 -0.82 -3.87
C GLN A 71 12.43 0.67 -3.93
N MET A 72 13.49 1.06 -4.59
CA MET A 72 13.82 2.46 -4.77
C MET A 72 14.38 2.67 -6.18
N ASP A 73 13.86 3.71 -6.82
CA ASP A 73 14.34 4.20 -8.10
C ASP A 73 14.65 5.68 -7.93
N GLY A 74 15.83 6.11 -8.37
CA GLY A 74 16.28 7.47 -8.18
C GLY A 74 17.11 7.68 -6.91
N ASP A 75 17.29 8.93 -6.54
CA ASP A 75 18.17 9.33 -5.42
C ASP A 75 17.39 9.95 -4.26
N MET A 76 17.60 9.41 -3.07
CA MET A 76 17.10 9.95 -1.82
C MET A 76 18.19 9.89 -0.76
N THR A 77 18.27 10.92 0.06
CA THR A 77 19.17 10.89 1.23
C THR A 77 18.63 9.94 2.30
N ALA A 78 19.48 9.51 3.23
CA ALA A 78 19.06 8.66 4.35
C ALA A 78 17.93 9.31 5.17
N ALA A 79 18.00 10.62 5.39
CA ALA A 79 16.95 11.36 6.09
C ALA A 79 15.62 11.36 5.31
N GLU A 80 15.68 11.53 3.99
CA GLU A 80 14.50 11.49 3.13
C GLU A 80 13.88 10.09 3.09
N ILE A 81 14.69 9.04 3.01
CA ILE A 81 14.23 7.65 3.07
C ILE A 81 13.51 7.38 4.39
N LYS A 82 14.09 7.80 5.51
CA LYS A 82 13.47 7.63 6.83
C LYS A 82 12.12 8.34 6.91
N LYS A 83 12.05 9.57 6.43
CA LYS A 83 10.81 10.34 6.37
C LYS A 83 9.76 9.63 5.49
N ALA A 84 10.18 9.13 4.33
CA ALA A 84 9.32 8.40 3.41
C ALA A 84 8.76 7.14 4.07
N ILE A 85 9.59 6.35 4.75
CA ILE A 85 9.15 5.15 5.46
C ILE A 85 8.14 5.49 6.55
N ASP A 86 8.37 6.51 7.35
CA ASP A 86 7.44 6.95 8.40
C ASP A 86 6.10 7.38 7.81
N MET A 87 6.10 8.11 6.72
CA MET A 87 4.88 8.52 6.02
C MET A 87 4.14 7.31 5.44
N CYS A 88 4.87 6.36 4.83
CA CYS A 88 4.30 5.14 4.28
C CYS A 88 3.69 4.26 5.36
N GLU A 89 4.32 4.15 6.52
CA GLU A 89 3.80 3.38 7.66
C GLU A 89 2.43 3.91 8.09
N LYS A 90 2.30 5.21 8.26
CA LYS A 90 1.02 5.84 8.63
C LYS A 90 -0.05 5.62 7.54
N ALA A 91 0.32 5.76 6.28
CA ALA A 91 -0.59 5.54 5.17
C ALA A 91 -1.01 4.08 5.05
N CYS A 92 -0.10 3.14 5.27
CA CYS A 92 -0.40 1.71 5.26
C CYS A 92 -1.37 1.30 6.36
N LEU A 93 -1.32 1.94 7.54
CA LEU A 93 -2.33 1.72 8.59
C LEU A 93 -3.72 2.09 8.11
N LYS A 94 -3.86 3.19 7.39
CA LYS A 94 -5.14 3.63 6.81
C LYS A 94 -5.61 2.67 5.71
N ILE A 95 -4.70 2.24 4.84
CA ILE A 95 -4.99 1.29 3.77
C ILE A 95 -5.47 -0.05 4.36
N ALA A 96 -4.82 -0.54 5.41
CA ALA A 96 -5.20 -1.77 6.08
C ALA A 96 -6.63 -1.69 6.64
N LYS A 97 -7.05 -0.55 7.16
CA LYS A 97 -8.44 -0.34 7.60
C LYS A 97 -9.42 -0.48 6.45
N VAL A 98 -9.10 0.10 5.30
CA VAL A 98 -9.95 -0.01 4.09
C VAL A 98 -9.99 -1.45 3.59
N GLN A 99 -8.87 -2.16 3.58
CA GLN A 99 -8.80 -3.56 3.18
C GLN A 99 -9.67 -4.44 4.09
N ARG A 100 -9.56 -4.28 5.40
CA ARG A 100 -10.35 -5.04 6.38
C ARG A 100 -11.84 -4.76 6.24
N LYS A 101 -12.20 -3.50 6.04
CA LYS A 101 -13.60 -3.11 5.81
C LYS A 101 -14.16 -3.77 4.56
N ALA A 102 -13.41 -3.77 3.46
CA ALA A 102 -13.84 -4.40 2.21
C ALA A 102 -14.09 -5.91 2.38
N ILE A 103 -13.23 -6.59 3.13
CA ILE A 103 -13.36 -8.03 3.43
C ILE A 103 -14.61 -8.27 4.28
N ILE A 104 -14.82 -7.49 5.32
CA ILE A 104 -15.97 -7.61 6.23
C ILE A 104 -17.27 -7.35 5.47
N ASP A 105 -17.32 -6.31 4.65
CA ASP A 105 -18.52 -5.96 3.88
C ASP A 105 -18.88 -7.06 2.89
N GLU A 106 -17.90 -7.65 2.21
CA GLU A 106 -18.12 -8.78 1.30
C GLU A 106 -18.64 -10.03 2.05
N TYR A 107 -18.08 -10.31 3.22
CA TYR A 107 -18.54 -11.41 4.06
C TYR A 107 -20.00 -11.23 4.49
N LYS A 108 -20.39 -10.03 4.91
CA LYS A 108 -21.78 -9.70 5.28
C LYS A 108 -22.73 -9.82 4.09
N ASN A 109 -22.32 -9.37 2.91
CA ASN A 109 -23.12 -9.48 1.70
C ASN A 109 -23.36 -10.95 1.32
N ASN A 110 -22.35 -11.81 1.45
CA ASN A 110 -22.49 -13.24 1.20
C ASN A 110 -23.42 -13.92 2.21
N GLU A 111 -23.39 -13.52 3.49
CA GLU A 111 -24.32 -14.04 4.50
C GLU A 111 -25.78 -13.68 4.16
N VAL A 112 -26.04 -12.45 3.76
CA VAL A 112 -27.38 -12.01 3.35
C VAL A 112 -27.88 -12.83 2.16
N LYS A 113 -27.06 -13.06 1.14
CA LYS A 113 -27.42 -13.87 -0.02
C LYS A 113 -27.74 -15.32 0.35
N ASN A 114 -26.99 -15.90 1.28
CA ASN A 114 -27.21 -17.29 1.71
C ASN A 114 -28.48 -17.45 2.56
N ASN A 115 -28.98 -16.39 3.17
CA ASN A 115 -30.18 -16.39 3.99
C ASN A 115 -31.46 -16.00 3.22
N GLU A 116 -31.33 -15.62 1.96
CA GLU A 116 -32.44 -15.41 1.06
C GLU A 116 -32.81 -16.72 0.34
#